data_ba5b11428c2d159ac95c5bfbbcdadcfb
#
_entry.id   ba5b11428c2d159ac95c5bfbbcdadcfb
#
_cell.length_a   1.000
_cell.length_b   1.000
_cell.length_c   1.000
_cell.angle_alpha   90.00
_cell.angle_beta   90.00
_cell.angle_gamma   90.00
#
_symmetry.space_group_name_H-M   'P 1'
#
loop_
_entity.id
_entity.type
_entity.pdbx_description
1 polymer ?
#
loop_
_entity_poly.entity_id
_entity_poly.type
_entity_poly.pdbx_seq_one_letter_code
_entity_poly.pdbx_strand_id
1 'polypeptide(L)'
;DGRVARITSTASDFGKEYDSLADVIAFGVAPALVIYEWGLNAVGRPGWLIAFIFVAAAALRLARFNVQPTRDSRYFQGLPCPMAAAVVAAGIWVADNQAIQGGSAIAVGMVATLMLALAMVSTLPYRSFKDLDVRGRVPFAALLLVVFVFVLISFDPPWVMFFITSAYFLSGPLLWL
;
A
#
# COMPACT_ATOMS: atom_id res chain seq x y z
N ASP A 1 -9.04 16.11 -6.65
CA ASP A 1 -8.80 15.80 -5.25
C ASP A 1 -10.09 15.97 -4.44
N GLY A 2 -10.56 14.88 -3.82
CA GLY A 2 -11.87 14.84 -3.15
C GLY A 2 -12.03 15.81 -1.96
N ARG A 3 -10.96 16.34 -1.38
CA ARG A 3 -11.02 17.38 -0.34
C ARG A 3 -11.36 18.74 -0.94
N VAL A 4 -10.74 19.09 -2.05
CA VAL A 4 -10.99 20.35 -2.75
C VAL A 4 -12.42 20.36 -3.28
N ALA A 5 -12.86 19.28 -3.92
CA ALA A 5 -14.22 19.13 -4.44
C ALA A 5 -15.30 19.26 -3.34
N ARG A 6 -15.02 18.76 -2.11
CA ARG A 6 -15.93 18.94 -0.96
C ARG A 6 -15.96 20.37 -0.43
N ILE A 7 -14.82 21.05 -0.41
CA ILE A 7 -14.73 22.45 0.04
C ILE A 7 -15.44 23.38 -0.96
N THR A 8 -15.34 23.09 -2.26
CA THR A 8 -15.96 23.89 -3.33
C THR A 8 -17.38 23.46 -3.66
N SER A 9 -17.92 22.44 -2.96
CA SER A 9 -19.27 21.86 -3.22
C SER A 9 -19.43 21.37 -4.67
N THR A 10 -18.35 20.97 -5.34
CA THR A 10 -18.33 20.45 -6.72
C THR A 10 -18.18 18.94 -6.77
N ALA A 11 -18.37 18.25 -5.62
CA ALA A 11 -18.32 16.79 -5.57
C ALA A 11 -19.44 16.19 -6.42
N SER A 12 -19.08 15.35 -7.41
CA SER A 12 -20.02 14.60 -8.24
C SER A 12 -19.85 13.10 -8.04
N ASP A 13 -20.92 12.33 -8.25
CA ASP A 13 -20.86 10.86 -8.20
C ASP A 13 -19.87 10.33 -9.25
N PHE A 14 -19.86 10.93 -10.43
CA PHE A 14 -18.87 10.61 -11.47
C PHE A 14 -17.43 10.82 -11.00
N GLY A 15 -17.14 11.93 -10.30
CA GLY A 15 -15.81 12.21 -9.76
C GLY A 15 -15.35 11.17 -8.73
N LYS A 16 -16.29 10.68 -7.90
CA LYS A 16 -16.01 9.63 -6.92
C LYS A 16 -15.68 8.28 -7.57
N GLU A 17 -16.43 7.90 -8.60
CA GLU A 17 -16.16 6.64 -9.32
C GLU A 17 -14.87 6.74 -10.13
N TYR A 18 -14.60 7.90 -10.73
CA TYR A 18 -13.35 8.15 -11.45
C TYR A 18 -12.12 8.10 -10.54
N ASP A 19 -12.20 8.65 -9.32
CA ASP A 19 -11.15 8.57 -8.29
C ASP A 19 -10.85 7.11 -7.94
N SER A 20 -11.88 6.29 -7.76
CA SER A 20 -11.73 4.86 -7.50
C SER A 20 -11.06 4.10 -8.65
N LEU A 21 -11.38 4.44 -9.90
CA LEU A 21 -10.72 3.85 -11.06
C LEU A 21 -9.24 4.28 -11.15
N ALA A 22 -8.97 5.55 -10.89
CA ALA A 22 -7.60 6.07 -10.85
C ALA A 22 -6.77 5.37 -9.75
N ASP A 23 -7.37 5.11 -8.58
CA ASP A 23 -6.74 4.37 -7.48
C ASP A 23 -6.42 2.92 -7.87
N VAL A 24 -7.29 2.23 -8.61
CA VAL A 24 -7.00 0.87 -9.12
C VAL A 24 -5.79 0.91 -10.06
N ILE A 25 -5.70 1.90 -10.93
CA ILE A 25 -4.57 2.03 -11.86
C ILE A 25 -3.28 2.34 -11.09
N ALA A 26 -3.32 3.32 -10.20
CA ALA A 26 -2.13 3.79 -9.48
C ALA A 26 -1.59 2.78 -8.46
N PHE A 27 -2.47 2.11 -7.71
CA PHE A 27 -2.10 1.24 -6.59
C PHE A 27 -2.34 -0.25 -6.85
N GLY A 28 -2.99 -0.61 -7.95
CA GLY A 28 -3.18 -1.98 -8.40
C GLY A 28 -2.33 -2.29 -9.63
N VAL A 29 -2.63 -1.66 -10.76
CA VAL A 29 -2.01 -2.00 -12.05
C VAL A 29 -0.53 -1.60 -12.09
N ALA A 30 -0.19 -0.37 -11.71
CA ALA A 30 1.18 0.11 -11.79
C ALA A 30 2.17 -0.75 -10.97
N PRO A 31 1.96 -1.03 -9.67
CA PRO A 31 2.88 -1.89 -8.92
C PRO A 31 2.89 -3.34 -9.42
N ALA A 32 1.75 -3.87 -9.93
CA ALA A 32 1.71 -5.20 -10.52
C ALA A 32 2.57 -5.29 -11.79
N LEU A 33 2.56 -4.26 -12.64
CA LEU A 33 3.41 -4.19 -13.82
C LEU A 33 4.88 -4.06 -13.44
N VAL A 34 5.21 -3.23 -12.44
CA VAL A 34 6.60 -3.03 -12.01
C VAL A 34 7.18 -4.34 -11.46
N ILE A 35 6.47 -5.08 -10.60
CA ILE A 35 6.96 -6.37 -10.10
C ILE A 35 7.01 -7.44 -11.19
N TYR A 36 6.07 -7.39 -12.15
CA TYR A 36 6.06 -8.30 -13.28
C TYR A 36 7.31 -8.10 -14.15
N GLU A 37 7.62 -6.87 -14.53
CA GLU A 37 8.80 -6.52 -15.32
C GLU A 37 10.12 -6.74 -14.56
N TRP A 38 10.13 -6.49 -13.25
CA TRP A 38 11.31 -6.71 -12.43
C TRP A 38 11.75 -8.18 -12.39
N GLY A 39 10.83 -9.15 -12.47
CA GLY A 39 11.24 -10.53 -12.41
C GLY A 39 10.16 -11.59 -12.60
N LEU A 40 8.88 -11.28 -12.36
CA LEU A 40 7.82 -12.29 -12.46
C LEU A 40 7.62 -12.80 -13.89
N ASN A 41 7.95 -12.01 -14.91
CA ASN A 41 7.91 -12.41 -16.31
C ASN A 41 8.80 -13.63 -16.62
N ALA A 42 9.93 -13.79 -15.92
CA ALA A 42 10.83 -14.92 -16.08
C ALA A 42 10.20 -16.28 -15.67
N VAL A 43 9.18 -16.25 -14.81
CA VAL A 43 8.48 -17.46 -14.34
C VAL A 43 7.32 -17.87 -15.29
N GLY A 44 6.98 -17.02 -16.26
CA GLY A 44 5.92 -17.26 -17.22
C GLY A 44 4.51 -17.18 -16.64
N ARG A 45 3.66 -18.21 -16.89
CA ARG A 45 2.25 -18.18 -16.47
C ARG A 45 2.00 -17.91 -14.98
N PRO A 46 2.70 -18.52 -14.02
CA PRO A 46 2.51 -18.22 -12.60
C PRO A 46 2.79 -16.77 -12.25
N GLY A 47 3.83 -16.17 -12.84
CA GLY A 47 4.16 -14.76 -12.60
C GLY A 47 3.06 -13.80 -13.05
N TRP A 48 2.53 -14.04 -14.26
CA TRP A 48 1.39 -13.28 -14.78
C TRP A 48 0.14 -13.42 -13.90
N LEU A 49 -0.15 -14.65 -13.46
CA LEU A 49 -1.31 -14.92 -12.61
C LEU A 49 -1.22 -14.16 -11.27
N ILE A 50 -0.04 -14.12 -10.64
CA ILE A 50 0.16 -13.40 -9.38
C ILE A 50 -0.01 -11.89 -9.57
N ALA A 51 0.55 -11.33 -10.64
CA ALA A 51 0.34 -9.93 -10.98
C ALA A 51 -1.15 -9.60 -11.18
N PHE A 52 -1.87 -10.46 -11.90
CA PHE A 52 -3.32 -10.34 -12.09
C PHE A 52 -4.10 -10.43 -10.77
N ILE A 53 -3.77 -11.38 -9.89
CA ILE A 53 -4.40 -11.52 -8.56
C ILE A 53 -4.20 -10.25 -7.73
N PHE A 54 -3.03 -9.62 -7.80
CA PHE A 54 -2.77 -8.38 -7.08
C PHE A 54 -3.68 -7.23 -7.57
N VAL A 55 -3.83 -7.06 -8.88
CA VAL A 55 -4.74 -6.06 -9.48
C VAL A 55 -6.20 -6.35 -9.08
N ALA A 56 -6.63 -7.62 -9.20
CA ALA A 56 -7.99 -8.02 -8.85
C ALA A 56 -8.27 -7.78 -7.35
N ALA A 57 -7.32 -8.08 -6.47
CA ALA A 57 -7.43 -7.83 -5.03
C ALA A 57 -7.56 -6.33 -4.72
N ALA A 58 -6.80 -5.47 -5.40
CA ALA A 58 -6.91 -4.02 -5.25
C ALA A 58 -8.29 -3.51 -5.69
N ALA A 59 -8.79 -3.97 -6.86
CA ALA A 59 -10.10 -3.59 -7.36
C ALA A 59 -11.24 -4.06 -6.44
N LEU A 60 -11.21 -5.32 -5.99
CA LEU A 60 -12.21 -5.86 -5.05
C LEU A 60 -12.22 -5.10 -3.72
N ARG A 61 -11.04 -4.75 -3.21
CA ARG A 61 -10.92 -3.97 -1.99
C ARG A 61 -11.54 -2.58 -2.13
N LEU A 62 -11.26 -1.87 -3.21
CA LEU A 62 -11.81 -0.54 -3.48
C LEU A 62 -13.33 -0.60 -3.69
N ALA A 63 -13.84 -1.60 -4.42
CA ALA A 63 -15.27 -1.83 -4.57
C ALA A 63 -15.94 -2.09 -3.20
N ARG A 64 -15.35 -2.93 -2.35
CA ARG A 64 -15.84 -3.19 -0.99
C ARG A 64 -15.88 -1.91 -0.15
N PHE A 65 -14.84 -1.07 -0.23
CA PHE A 65 -14.77 0.18 0.51
C PHE A 65 -15.85 1.18 0.09
N ASN A 66 -16.21 1.22 -1.19
CA ASN A 66 -17.27 2.09 -1.70
C ASN A 66 -18.67 1.65 -1.26
N VAL A 67 -18.90 0.34 -1.11
CA VAL A 67 -20.23 -0.21 -0.77
C VAL A 67 -20.45 -0.28 0.76
N GLN A 68 -19.40 -0.51 1.54
CA GLN A 68 -19.50 -0.61 3.00
C GLN A 68 -18.97 0.67 3.66
N PRO A 69 -19.84 1.60 4.09
CA PRO A 69 -19.42 2.72 4.93
C PRO A 69 -18.85 2.15 6.24
N THR A 70 -17.58 2.43 6.49
CA THR A 70 -16.86 1.99 7.70
C THR A 70 -17.60 2.48 8.95
N ARG A 71 -18.17 1.56 9.74
CA ARG A 71 -18.83 1.86 11.02
C ARG A 71 -17.84 2.36 12.08
N ASP A 72 -16.57 2.02 11.98
CA ASP A 72 -15.51 2.46 12.89
C ASP A 72 -14.39 3.15 12.10
N SER A 73 -14.15 4.44 12.38
CA SER A 73 -13.12 5.23 11.70
C SER A 73 -11.68 4.86 12.13
N ARG A 74 -11.54 4.09 13.22
CA ARG A 74 -10.24 3.76 13.82
C ARG A 74 -9.49 2.63 13.14
N TYR A 75 -10.21 1.67 12.52
CA TYR A 75 -9.62 0.51 11.89
C TYR A 75 -10.14 0.34 10.46
N PHE A 76 -9.21 0.12 9.53
CA PHE A 76 -9.52 -0.34 8.19
C PHE A 76 -9.60 -1.86 8.16
N GLN A 77 -10.59 -2.40 7.44
CA GLN A 77 -10.62 -3.82 7.12
C GLN A 77 -9.76 -4.09 5.89
N GLY A 78 -8.76 -4.92 6.05
CA GLY A 78 -7.78 -5.25 5.01
C GLY A 78 -6.70 -4.18 4.79
N LEU A 79 -5.57 -4.61 4.21
CA LEU A 79 -4.42 -3.74 3.94
C LEU A 79 -4.80 -2.63 2.94
N PRO A 80 -4.51 -1.33 3.22
CA PRO A 80 -4.74 -0.24 2.28
C PRO A 80 -3.98 -0.44 0.96
N CYS A 81 -4.65 -0.25 -0.22
CA CYS A 81 -4.00 -0.40 -1.53
C CYS A 81 -2.73 0.45 -1.67
N PRO A 82 -2.68 1.73 -1.24
CA PRO A 82 -1.45 2.50 -1.28
C PRO A 82 -0.30 1.88 -0.49
N MET A 83 -0.59 1.23 0.65
CA MET A 83 0.44 0.57 1.45
C MET A 83 0.95 -0.72 0.80
N ALA A 84 0.05 -1.51 0.20
CA ALA A 84 0.45 -2.68 -0.58
C ALA A 84 1.36 -2.29 -1.76
N ALA A 85 0.98 -1.25 -2.50
CA ALA A 85 1.78 -0.68 -3.59
C ALA A 85 3.15 -0.20 -3.09
N ALA A 86 3.19 0.47 -1.93
CA ALA A 86 4.42 0.99 -1.34
C ALA A 86 5.37 -0.15 -0.91
N VAL A 87 4.86 -1.26 -0.36
CA VAL A 87 5.68 -2.44 -0.03
C VAL A 87 6.32 -3.03 -1.29
N VAL A 88 5.53 -3.19 -2.37
CA VAL A 88 6.05 -3.70 -3.66
C VAL A 88 7.13 -2.77 -4.21
N ALA A 89 6.85 -1.47 -4.29
CA ALA A 89 7.78 -0.49 -4.85
C ALA A 89 9.08 -0.40 -4.03
N ALA A 90 8.97 -0.33 -2.70
CA ALA A 90 10.13 -0.26 -1.82
C ALA A 90 10.96 -1.56 -1.86
N GLY A 91 10.28 -2.72 -1.92
CA GLY A 91 10.96 -4.01 -2.04
C GLY A 91 11.76 -4.14 -3.33
N ILE A 92 11.20 -3.72 -4.46
CA ILE A 92 11.89 -3.69 -5.75
C ILE A 92 13.05 -2.70 -5.71
N TRP A 93 12.85 -1.51 -5.12
CA TRP A 93 13.90 -0.51 -5.00
C TRP A 93 15.10 -1.02 -4.19
N VAL A 94 14.85 -1.72 -3.08
CA VAL A 94 15.92 -2.39 -2.31
C VAL A 94 16.60 -3.46 -3.15
N ALA A 95 15.84 -4.30 -3.84
CA ALA A 95 16.39 -5.38 -4.66
C ALA A 95 17.28 -4.86 -5.80
N ASP A 96 16.84 -3.79 -6.48
CA ASP A 96 17.59 -3.16 -7.56
C ASP A 96 18.87 -2.48 -7.03
N ASN A 97 18.76 -1.71 -5.94
CA ASN A 97 19.89 -1.02 -5.32
C ASN A 97 20.97 -1.98 -4.80
N GLN A 98 20.59 -3.16 -4.34
CA GLN A 98 21.50 -4.21 -3.87
C GLN A 98 21.90 -5.21 -4.96
N ALA A 99 21.49 -4.99 -6.20
CA ALA A 99 21.68 -5.91 -7.33
C ALA A 99 21.21 -7.35 -6.99
N ILE A 100 20.17 -7.48 -6.16
CA ILE A 100 19.60 -8.78 -5.81
C ILE A 100 18.77 -9.29 -6.98
N GLN A 101 19.35 -10.20 -7.75
CA GLN A 101 18.72 -10.84 -8.89
C GLN A 101 18.87 -12.37 -8.78
N GLY A 102 17.91 -13.10 -9.33
CA GLY A 102 17.95 -14.56 -9.38
C GLY A 102 16.66 -15.23 -8.94
N GLY A 103 16.58 -16.55 -9.13
CA GLY A 103 15.36 -17.31 -8.90
C GLY A 103 14.83 -17.24 -7.46
N SER A 104 15.71 -17.16 -6.47
CA SER A 104 15.30 -17.03 -5.05
C SER A 104 14.65 -15.66 -4.77
N ALA A 105 15.18 -14.58 -5.33
CA ALA A 105 14.63 -13.24 -5.19
C ALA A 105 13.24 -13.15 -5.86
N ILE A 106 13.11 -13.72 -7.04
CA ILE A 106 11.84 -13.80 -7.77
C ILE A 106 10.80 -14.60 -6.97
N ALA A 107 11.20 -15.74 -6.39
CA ALA A 107 10.31 -16.54 -5.56
C ALA A 107 9.82 -15.76 -4.31
N VAL A 108 10.70 -15.02 -3.65
CA VAL A 108 10.32 -14.14 -2.53
C VAL A 108 9.36 -13.05 -3.00
N GLY A 109 9.64 -12.41 -4.14
CA GLY A 109 8.76 -11.41 -4.75
C GLY A 109 7.37 -11.96 -5.07
N MET A 110 7.28 -13.18 -5.61
CA MET A 110 6.02 -13.88 -5.88
C MET A 110 5.21 -14.10 -4.61
N VAL A 111 5.84 -14.67 -3.58
CA VAL A 111 5.18 -14.95 -2.29
C VAL A 111 4.74 -13.65 -1.62
N ALA A 112 5.61 -12.64 -1.59
CA ALA A 112 5.29 -11.34 -1.01
C ALA A 112 4.09 -10.68 -1.72
N THR A 113 4.08 -10.65 -3.05
CA THR A 113 2.99 -10.07 -3.84
C THR A 113 1.66 -10.81 -3.60
N LEU A 114 1.70 -12.14 -3.51
CA LEU A 114 0.51 -12.94 -3.21
C LEU A 114 0.00 -12.67 -1.79
N MET A 115 0.89 -12.60 -0.80
CA MET A 115 0.53 -12.28 0.59
C MET A 115 -0.07 -10.88 0.72
N LEU A 116 0.45 -9.89 0.01
CA LEU A 116 -0.11 -8.54 -0.05
C LEU A 116 -1.50 -8.54 -0.69
N ALA A 117 -1.71 -9.27 -1.78
CA ALA A 117 -3.01 -9.42 -2.42
C ALA A 117 -4.04 -10.04 -1.46
N LEU A 118 -3.69 -11.11 -0.76
CA LEU A 118 -4.54 -11.75 0.24
C LEU A 118 -4.84 -10.81 1.42
N ALA A 119 -3.84 -10.05 1.90
CA ALA A 119 -4.01 -9.08 2.97
C ALA A 119 -4.96 -7.94 2.60
N MET A 120 -4.96 -7.49 1.33
CA MET A 120 -5.90 -6.47 0.84
C MET A 120 -7.36 -6.93 0.92
N VAL A 121 -7.64 -8.18 0.59
CA VAL A 121 -9.01 -8.74 0.58
C VAL A 121 -9.43 -9.24 1.97
N SER A 122 -8.48 -9.49 2.87
CA SER A 122 -8.73 -10.00 4.22
C SER A 122 -9.57 -9.05 5.07
N THR A 123 -10.04 -9.57 6.22
CA THR A 123 -10.75 -8.77 7.24
C THR A 123 -9.82 -8.33 8.39
N LEU A 124 -8.50 -8.45 8.21
CA LEU A 124 -7.52 -8.06 9.21
C LEU A 124 -7.67 -6.57 9.58
N PRO A 125 -7.67 -6.22 10.87
CA PRO A 125 -7.77 -4.84 11.30
C PRO A 125 -6.41 -4.13 11.11
N TYR A 126 -6.40 -3.08 10.30
CA TYR A 126 -5.24 -2.18 10.16
C TYR A 126 -5.56 -0.83 10.79
N ARG A 127 -4.64 -0.30 11.58
CA ARG A 127 -4.84 0.97 12.28
C ARG A 127 -4.91 2.12 11.28
N SER A 128 -5.97 2.92 11.39
CA SER A 128 -6.12 4.15 10.61
C SER A 128 -5.33 5.28 11.27
N PHE A 129 -4.56 6.05 10.50
CA PHE A 129 -3.87 7.25 10.97
C PHE A 129 -4.78 8.51 10.95
N LYS A 130 -6.08 8.35 10.70
CA LYS A 130 -7.04 9.47 10.64
C LYS A 130 -7.27 10.15 12.00
N ASP A 131 -7.04 9.42 13.09
CA ASP A 131 -7.24 9.92 14.46
C ASP A 131 -6.06 10.74 15.01
N LEU A 132 -5.01 10.94 14.20
CA LEU A 132 -3.97 11.92 14.55
C LEU A 132 -4.56 13.32 14.41
N ASP A 133 -5.17 13.80 15.51
CA ASP A 133 -5.71 15.17 15.59
C ASP A 133 -4.55 16.17 15.60
N VAL A 134 -4.12 16.59 14.41
CA VAL A 134 -3.04 17.57 14.21
C VAL A 134 -3.51 19.00 14.53
N ARG A 135 -4.81 19.18 14.89
CA ARG A 135 -5.37 20.49 15.28
C ARG A 135 -5.05 20.88 16.72
N GLY A 136 -4.64 19.94 17.56
CA GLY A 136 -4.11 20.21 18.89
C GLY A 136 -2.64 20.65 18.86
N ARG A 137 -2.09 21.03 20.01
CA ARG A 137 -0.66 21.33 20.17
C ARG A 137 0.15 20.08 19.83
N VAL A 138 0.85 20.09 18.69
CA VAL A 138 1.77 19.00 18.31
C VAL A 138 2.86 18.93 19.39
N PRO A 139 3.00 17.83 20.13
CA PRO A 139 4.04 17.74 21.15
C PRO A 139 5.42 17.85 20.48
N PHE A 140 6.34 18.54 21.12
CA PHE A 140 7.71 18.74 20.61
C PHE A 140 8.39 17.42 20.24
N ALA A 141 8.10 16.34 20.98
CA ALA A 141 8.56 15.00 20.69
C ALA A 141 8.09 14.48 19.31
N ALA A 142 6.86 14.81 18.89
CA ALA A 142 6.37 14.41 17.56
C ALA A 142 7.10 15.17 16.44
N LEU A 143 7.42 16.43 16.65
CA LEU A 143 8.22 17.22 15.71
C LEU A 143 9.63 16.62 15.56
N LEU A 144 10.28 16.27 16.69
CA LEU A 144 11.58 15.60 16.68
C LEU A 144 11.52 14.25 15.97
N LEU A 145 10.45 13.47 16.19
CA LEU A 145 10.27 12.20 15.52
C LEU A 145 10.18 12.36 13.99
N VAL A 146 9.41 13.37 13.53
CA VAL A 146 9.28 13.66 12.09
C VAL A 146 10.64 14.04 11.49
N VAL A 147 11.39 14.92 12.16
CA VAL A 147 12.74 15.31 11.71
C VAL A 147 13.67 14.10 11.69
N PHE A 148 13.63 13.26 12.72
CA PHE A 148 14.45 12.05 12.81
C PHE A 148 14.13 11.06 11.68
N VAL A 149 12.84 10.81 11.41
CA VAL A 149 12.40 9.96 10.28
C VAL A 149 12.87 10.54 8.95
N PHE A 150 12.80 11.86 8.79
CA PHE A 150 13.26 12.52 7.56
C PHE A 150 14.77 12.36 7.35
N VAL A 151 15.56 12.48 8.42
CA VAL A 151 17.00 12.23 8.40
C VAL A 151 17.31 10.77 8.03
N LEU A 152 16.58 9.82 8.63
CA LEU A 152 16.74 8.40 8.29
C LEU A 152 16.43 8.11 6.82
N ILE A 153 15.32 8.68 6.30
CA ILE A 153 14.97 8.54 4.88
C ILE A 153 16.05 9.14 3.99
N SER A 154 16.68 10.26 4.40
CA SER A 154 17.74 10.89 3.61
C SER A 154 19.04 10.08 3.60
N PHE A 155 19.26 9.22 4.59
CA PHE A 155 20.46 8.39 4.70
C PHE A 155 20.39 7.16 3.80
N ASP A 156 19.31 6.41 3.84
CA ASP A 156 19.09 5.21 3.00
C ASP A 156 17.60 5.06 2.67
N PRO A 157 17.12 5.80 1.64
CA PRO A 157 15.71 5.83 1.29
C PRO A 157 15.09 4.45 1.04
N PRO A 158 15.71 3.54 0.25
CA PRO A 158 15.13 2.24 -0.07
C PRO A 158 14.83 1.40 1.16
N TRP A 159 15.83 1.24 2.04
CA TRP A 159 15.69 0.42 3.23
C TRP A 159 14.70 1.00 4.23
N VAL A 160 14.76 2.31 4.47
CA VAL A 160 13.85 2.96 5.43
C VAL A 160 12.40 2.86 4.96
N MET A 161 12.14 3.12 3.68
CA MET A 161 10.79 2.97 3.12
C MET A 161 10.30 1.51 3.19
N PHE A 162 11.18 0.55 2.87
CA PHE A 162 10.85 -0.86 2.95
C PHE A 162 10.52 -1.29 4.38
N PHE A 163 11.30 -0.88 5.38
CA PHE A 163 11.03 -1.21 6.78
C PHE A 163 9.73 -0.59 7.29
N ILE A 164 9.47 0.68 7.00
CA ILE A 164 8.25 1.37 7.44
C ILE A 164 7.01 0.69 6.84
N THR A 165 7.02 0.44 5.53
CA THR A 165 5.86 -0.15 4.84
C THR A 165 5.65 -1.61 5.23
N SER A 166 6.72 -2.39 5.38
CA SER A 166 6.67 -3.79 5.83
C SER A 166 6.23 -3.90 7.29
N ALA A 167 6.69 -3.02 8.18
CA ALA A 167 6.24 -2.97 9.57
C ALA A 167 4.73 -2.69 9.67
N TYR A 168 4.23 -1.78 8.83
CA TYR A 168 2.79 -1.53 8.76
C TYR A 168 2.03 -2.76 8.23
N PHE A 169 2.53 -3.43 7.19
CA PHE A 169 1.94 -4.67 6.68
C PHE A 169 1.85 -5.75 7.77
N LEU A 170 2.91 -5.94 8.54
CA LEU A 170 2.97 -6.94 9.61
C LEU A 170 2.10 -6.56 10.83
N SER A 171 1.78 -5.29 11.00
CA SER A 171 0.94 -4.83 12.12
C SER A 171 -0.48 -5.41 12.09
N GLY A 172 -1.04 -5.67 10.90
CA GLY A 172 -2.37 -6.26 10.74
C GLY A 172 -2.50 -7.66 11.35
N PRO A 173 -1.67 -8.64 10.95
CA PRO A 173 -1.65 -9.97 11.56
C PRO A 173 -1.33 -9.94 13.07
N LEU A 174 -0.44 -9.04 13.52
CA LEU A 174 -0.07 -8.90 14.92
C LEU A 174 -1.20 -8.35 15.80
N LEU A 175 -2.06 -7.50 15.27
CA LEU A 175 -3.22 -6.96 15.99
C LEU A 175 -4.39 -7.95 16.03
N TRP A 176 -4.36 -8.99 15.21
CA TRP A 176 -5.41 -10.02 15.15
C TRP A 176 -5.13 -11.20 16.10
N LEU A 177 -3.87 -11.42 16.50
CA LEU A 177 -3.44 -12.42 17.49
C LEU A 177 -3.73 -11.95 18.90
#